data_4f25e419e2ae6b1911bee7c534ff100a
#
_entry.id   4f25e419e2ae6b1911bee7c534ff100a
#
_cell.length_a   1.000
_cell.length_b   1.000
_cell.length_c   1.000
_cell.angle_alpha   90.00
_cell.angle_beta   90.00
_cell.angle_gamma   90.00
#
_symmetry.space_group_name_H-M   'P 1'
#
loop_
_entity.id
_entity.type
_entity.pdbx_description
1 polymer ?
#
loop_
_entity_poly.entity_id
_entity_poly.type
_entity_poly.pdbx_seq_one_letter_code
_entity_poly.pdbx_strand_id
1 'polypeptide(L)'
;MIEKYWDSGSLLLLVFCLVPICREDLRSRTIPQKWCIALGAGGFCLAAAKTLVTIITVYRDAGSPIADAAVYTPIFFSLAGALAATGLGLLCRGVTRDGFGWGDVKLMAALGASMGLFPFLRGMALTGLCSLAAALVLLLVKKAKPSDTLPFAPFLAAGAVLSEVFELMMKAG
;
A
#
# COMPACT_ATOMS: atom_id res chain seq x y z
N MET A 1 -0.97 22.53 -7.55
CA MET A 1 -1.96 22.60 -6.44
C MET A 1 -2.91 21.40 -6.42
N ILE A 2 -3.45 20.97 -7.55
CA ILE A 2 -4.40 19.83 -7.67
C ILE A 2 -3.75 18.50 -7.22
N GLU A 3 -2.51 18.22 -7.56
CA GLU A 3 -1.81 16.98 -7.18
C GLU A 3 -1.74 16.77 -5.67
N LYS A 4 -1.52 17.82 -4.89
CA LYS A 4 -1.46 17.76 -3.42
C LYS A 4 -2.76 17.26 -2.80
N TYR A 5 -3.92 17.62 -3.37
CA TYR A 5 -5.22 17.14 -2.87
C TYR A 5 -5.42 15.64 -3.15
N TRP A 6 -4.94 15.14 -4.29
CA TRP A 6 -5.01 13.71 -4.61
C TRP A 6 -4.16 12.86 -3.68
N ASP A 7 -2.93 13.31 -3.40
CA ASP A 7 -2.02 12.58 -2.52
C ASP A 7 -2.51 12.61 -1.06
N SER A 8 -3.11 13.72 -0.62
CA SER A 8 -3.78 13.78 0.69
C SER A 8 -5.01 12.88 0.76
N GLY A 9 -5.77 12.77 -0.33
CA GLY A 9 -6.93 11.88 -0.43
C GLY A 9 -6.53 10.40 -0.35
N SER A 10 -5.45 10.01 -1.01
CA SER A 10 -4.92 8.63 -0.95
C SER A 10 -4.45 8.28 0.47
N LEU A 11 -3.74 9.18 1.14
CA LEU A 11 -3.32 8.99 2.53
C LEU A 11 -4.52 8.85 3.50
N LEU A 12 -5.55 9.68 3.34
CA LEU A 12 -6.76 9.59 4.17
C LEU A 12 -7.49 8.26 3.97
N LEU A 13 -7.67 7.82 2.72
CA LEU A 13 -8.26 6.52 2.40
C LEU A 13 -7.46 5.39 3.04
N LEU A 14 -6.14 5.44 2.90
CA LEU A 14 -5.21 4.44 3.41
C LEU A 14 -5.32 4.34 4.94
N VAL A 15 -5.21 5.46 5.66
CA VAL A 15 -5.32 5.48 7.12
C VAL A 15 -6.71 5.00 7.57
N PHE A 16 -7.78 5.47 6.92
CA PHE A 16 -9.16 5.07 7.25
C PHE A 16 -9.39 3.57 7.13
N CYS A 17 -8.83 2.93 6.11
CA CYS A 17 -8.96 1.48 5.91
C CYS A 17 -7.99 0.67 6.78
N LEU A 18 -6.77 1.17 7.02
CA LEU A 18 -5.76 0.43 7.78
C LEU A 18 -6.04 0.39 9.29
N VAL A 19 -6.62 1.43 9.87
CA VAL A 19 -6.95 1.45 11.31
C VAL A 19 -7.84 0.27 11.71
N PRO A 20 -8.99 0.01 11.07
CA PRO A 20 -9.81 -1.16 11.41
C PRO A 20 -9.13 -2.49 11.09
N ILE A 21 -8.31 -2.57 10.03
CA ILE A 21 -7.56 -3.79 9.69
C ILE A 21 -6.55 -4.11 10.80
N CYS A 22 -5.74 -3.13 11.21
CA CYS A 22 -4.75 -3.33 12.28
C CYS A 22 -5.42 -3.70 13.62
N ARG A 23 -6.55 -3.05 13.95
CA ARG A 23 -7.29 -3.35 15.17
C ARG A 23 -7.80 -4.79 15.19
N GLU A 24 -8.33 -5.27 14.07
CA GLU A 24 -8.84 -6.64 13.95
C GLU A 24 -7.69 -7.66 13.96
N ASP A 25 -6.58 -7.37 13.26
CA ASP A 25 -5.40 -8.24 13.24
C ASP A 25 -4.78 -8.39 14.64
N LEU A 26 -4.69 -7.31 15.40
CA LEU A 26 -4.21 -7.34 16.80
C LEU A 26 -5.14 -8.13 17.73
N ARG A 27 -6.45 -8.14 17.46
CA ARG A 27 -7.46 -8.77 18.32
C ARG A 27 -7.69 -10.24 17.98
N SER A 28 -7.86 -10.56 16.70
CA SER A 28 -8.28 -11.87 16.22
C SER A 28 -7.30 -12.54 15.27
N ARG A 29 -6.22 -11.87 14.91
CA ARG A 29 -5.23 -12.31 13.90
C ARG A 29 -5.89 -12.67 12.56
N THR A 30 -6.95 -11.97 12.22
CA THR A 30 -7.69 -12.13 10.97
C THR A 30 -7.82 -10.79 10.27
N ILE A 31 -7.58 -10.78 8.96
CA ILE A 31 -7.69 -9.58 8.14
C ILE A 31 -9.09 -9.54 7.52
N PRO A 32 -9.92 -8.52 7.86
CA PRO A 32 -11.28 -8.43 7.36
C PRO A 32 -11.29 -8.07 5.87
N GLN A 33 -11.76 -8.98 5.04
CA GLN A 33 -11.75 -8.86 3.58
C GLN A 33 -12.44 -7.59 3.07
N LYS A 34 -13.51 -7.15 3.73
CA LYS A 34 -14.26 -5.94 3.34
C LYS A 34 -13.39 -4.68 3.30
N TRP A 35 -12.49 -4.52 4.24
CA TRP A 35 -11.59 -3.36 4.30
C TRP A 35 -10.45 -3.45 3.26
N CYS A 36 -9.96 -4.66 2.97
CA CYS A 36 -9.00 -4.87 1.88
C CYS A 36 -9.64 -4.52 0.53
N ILE A 37 -10.89 -4.95 0.29
CA ILE A 37 -11.61 -4.60 -0.94
C ILE A 37 -11.86 -3.09 -1.00
N ALA A 38 -12.29 -2.47 0.09
CA ALA A 38 -12.51 -1.02 0.15
C ALA A 38 -11.23 -0.23 -0.15
N LEU A 39 -10.09 -0.66 0.42
CA LEU A 39 -8.79 -0.03 0.18
C LEU A 39 -8.34 -0.19 -1.27
N GLY A 40 -8.37 -1.41 -1.82
CA GLY A 40 -7.93 -1.69 -3.19
C GLY A 40 -8.83 -1.05 -4.23
N ALA A 41 -10.16 -1.19 -4.10
CA ALA A 41 -11.11 -0.57 -5.00
C ALA A 41 -11.10 0.96 -4.90
N GLY A 42 -11.06 1.51 -3.68
CA GLY A 42 -10.97 2.95 -3.45
C GLY A 42 -9.69 3.54 -4.03
N GLY A 43 -8.54 2.90 -3.82
CA GLY A 43 -7.27 3.33 -4.39
C GLY A 43 -7.26 3.27 -5.92
N PHE A 44 -7.79 2.19 -6.50
CA PHE A 44 -7.93 2.07 -7.95
C PHE A 44 -8.88 3.13 -8.53
N CYS A 45 -10.00 3.41 -7.87
CA CYS A 45 -10.92 4.48 -8.27
C CYS A 45 -10.24 5.85 -8.21
N LEU A 46 -9.44 6.14 -7.19
CA LEU A 46 -8.65 7.38 -7.12
C LEU A 46 -7.64 7.47 -8.26
N ALA A 47 -6.93 6.39 -8.58
CA ALA A 47 -6.00 6.36 -9.71
C ALA A 47 -6.71 6.59 -11.04
N ALA A 48 -7.89 5.97 -11.25
CA ALA A 48 -8.72 6.18 -12.43
C ALA A 48 -9.24 7.62 -12.53
N ALA A 49 -9.69 8.19 -11.42
CA ALA A 49 -10.14 9.59 -11.37
C ALA A 49 -8.99 10.56 -11.66
N LYS A 50 -7.81 10.32 -11.09
CA LYS A 50 -6.58 11.09 -11.36
C LYS A 50 -6.22 11.03 -12.85
N THR A 51 -6.25 9.85 -13.46
CA THR A 51 -6.02 9.65 -14.89
C THR A 51 -7.05 10.44 -15.73
N LEU A 52 -8.34 10.36 -15.39
CA LEU A 52 -9.40 11.07 -16.10
C LEU A 52 -9.20 12.59 -16.05
N VAL A 53 -8.90 13.13 -14.87
CA VAL A 53 -8.62 14.58 -14.71
C VAL A 53 -7.40 14.98 -15.52
N THR A 54 -6.34 14.18 -15.54
CA THR A 54 -5.15 14.44 -16.35
C THR A 54 -5.46 14.43 -17.85
N ILE A 55 -6.28 13.48 -18.34
CA ILE A 55 -6.77 13.45 -19.72
C ILE A 55 -7.50 14.74 -20.08
N ILE A 56 -8.44 15.16 -19.23
CA ILE A 56 -9.27 16.36 -19.48
C ILE A 56 -8.39 17.62 -19.51
N THR A 57 -7.42 17.75 -18.59
CA THR A 57 -6.53 18.93 -18.55
C THR A 57 -5.62 18.96 -19.75
N VAL A 58 -5.00 17.85 -20.13
CA VAL A 58 -4.14 17.76 -21.31
C VAL A 58 -4.92 18.04 -22.60
N TYR A 59 -6.14 17.49 -22.72
CA TYR A 59 -7.01 17.77 -23.87
C TYR A 59 -7.37 19.24 -24.01
N ARG A 60 -7.66 19.87 -22.87
CA ARG A 60 -8.02 21.31 -22.85
C ARG A 60 -6.83 22.20 -23.27
N ASP A 61 -5.61 21.83 -22.84
CA ASP A 61 -4.43 22.68 -23.02
C ASP A 61 -3.68 22.40 -24.34
N ALA A 62 -3.67 21.17 -24.83
CA ALA A 62 -2.87 20.72 -25.98
C ALA A 62 -3.70 20.26 -27.21
N GLY A 63 -5.01 20.17 -27.12
CA GLY A 63 -5.90 19.78 -28.24
C GLY A 63 -5.80 18.33 -28.71
N SER A 64 -4.88 17.52 -28.18
CA SER A 64 -4.78 16.08 -28.49
C SER A 64 -4.27 15.27 -27.30
N PRO A 65 -5.12 14.45 -26.68
CA PRO A 65 -4.80 13.73 -25.45
C PRO A 65 -4.02 12.41 -25.66
N ILE A 66 -3.93 11.93 -26.89
CA ILE A 66 -3.55 10.52 -27.15
C ILE A 66 -2.03 10.33 -27.31
N ALA A 67 -1.25 11.41 -27.40
CA ALA A 67 0.16 11.32 -27.74
C ALA A 67 1.11 11.09 -26.53
N ASP A 68 0.67 11.39 -25.30
CA ASP A 68 1.53 11.26 -24.11
C ASP A 68 1.15 10.06 -23.25
N ALA A 69 2.01 9.03 -23.27
CA ALA A 69 1.91 7.89 -22.36
C ALA A 69 1.88 8.31 -20.87
N ALA A 70 2.40 9.48 -20.54
CA ALA A 70 2.39 10.08 -19.21
C ALA A 70 0.97 10.26 -18.64
N VAL A 71 -0.04 10.44 -19.49
CA VAL A 71 -1.45 10.61 -19.09
C VAL A 71 -2.00 9.37 -18.40
N TYR A 72 -1.58 8.18 -18.82
CA TYR A 72 -2.06 6.91 -18.28
C TYR A 72 -1.23 6.38 -17.11
N THR A 73 -0.17 7.10 -16.71
CA THR A 73 0.74 6.66 -15.66
C THR A 73 0.05 6.34 -14.33
N PRO A 74 -0.94 7.09 -13.80
CA PRO A 74 -1.51 6.78 -12.49
C PRO A 74 -2.22 5.43 -12.46
N ILE A 75 -3.05 5.12 -13.46
CA ILE A 75 -3.76 3.83 -13.52
C ILE A 75 -2.82 2.67 -13.82
N PHE A 76 -1.82 2.89 -14.67
CA PHE A 76 -0.81 1.89 -14.97
C PHE A 76 0.04 1.54 -13.74
N PHE A 77 0.50 2.53 -12.96
CA PHE A 77 1.25 2.29 -11.74
C PHE A 77 0.41 1.65 -10.64
N SER A 78 -0.90 1.96 -10.55
CA SER A 78 -1.82 1.29 -9.64
C SER A 78 -1.95 -0.21 -9.98
N LEU A 79 -2.12 -0.53 -11.25
CA LEU A 79 -2.22 -1.93 -11.72
C LEU A 79 -0.89 -2.68 -11.54
N ALA A 80 0.23 -2.06 -11.92
CA ALA A 80 1.56 -2.62 -11.73
C ALA A 80 1.87 -2.86 -10.25
N GLY A 81 1.49 -1.92 -9.39
CA GLY A 81 1.60 -2.04 -7.93
C GLY A 81 0.78 -3.21 -7.38
N ALA A 82 -0.47 -3.37 -7.82
CA ALA A 82 -1.32 -4.50 -7.43
C ALA A 82 -0.71 -5.85 -7.85
N LEU A 83 -0.22 -5.94 -9.09
CA LEU A 83 0.42 -7.17 -9.60
C LEU A 83 1.72 -7.50 -8.86
N ALA A 84 2.60 -6.50 -8.68
CA ALA A 84 3.85 -6.68 -7.95
C ALA A 84 3.61 -7.08 -6.48
N ALA A 85 2.65 -6.44 -5.82
CA ALA A 85 2.27 -6.73 -4.45
C ALA A 85 1.69 -8.15 -4.29
N THR A 86 0.83 -8.55 -5.22
CA THR A 86 0.26 -9.90 -5.25
C THR A 86 1.36 -10.93 -5.50
N GLY A 87 2.22 -10.69 -6.49
CA GLY A 87 3.35 -11.57 -6.80
C GLY A 87 4.29 -11.74 -5.62
N LEU A 88 4.65 -10.64 -4.94
CA LEU A 88 5.50 -10.67 -3.75
C LEU A 88 4.83 -11.43 -2.61
N GLY A 89 3.53 -11.19 -2.35
CA GLY A 89 2.77 -11.90 -1.34
C GLY A 89 2.67 -13.41 -1.58
N LEU A 90 2.45 -13.82 -2.84
CA LEU A 90 2.44 -15.23 -3.22
C LEU A 90 3.83 -15.86 -3.10
N LEU A 91 4.88 -15.12 -3.44
CA LEU A 91 6.27 -15.58 -3.29
C LEU A 91 6.61 -15.77 -1.80
N CYS A 92 6.27 -14.81 -0.93
CA CYS A 92 6.44 -14.95 0.52
C CYS A 92 5.69 -16.19 1.03
N ARG A 93 4.45 -16.42 0.58
CA ARG A 93 3.66 -17.60 0.97
C ARG A 93 4.32 -18.90 0.51
N GLY A 94 4.82 -18.95 -0.73
CA GLY A 94 5.53 -20.12 -1.25
C GLY A 94 6.81 -20.46 -0.48
N VAL A 95 7.59 -19.43 -0.14
CA VAL A 95 8.84 -19.60 0.63
C VAL A 95 8.57 -20.03 2.08
N THR A 96 7.54 -19.49 2.71
CA THR A 96 7.21 -19.78 4.11
C THR A 96 6.38 -21.06 4.30
N ARG A 97 6.11 -21.81 3.23
CA ARG A 97 5.31 -23.05 3.25
C ARG A 97 4.00 -22.87 4.03
N ASP A 98 3.18 -21.92 3.58
CA ASP A 98 1.89 -21.55 4.18
C ASP A 98 1.95 -20.82 5.55
N GLY A 99 3.12 -20.43 6.01
CA GLY A 99 3.27 -19.56 7.18
C GLY A 99 2.76 -18.14 6.96
N PHE A 100 2.59 -17.72 5.69
CA PHE A 100 2.07 -16.42 5.32
C PHE A 100 0.57 -16.50 4.97
N GLY A 101 -0.27 -15.70 5.64
CA GLY A 101 -1.73 -15.77 5.53
C GLY A 101 -2.27 -15.27 4.18
N TRP A 102 -3.36 -15.86 3.68
CA TRP A 102 -4.09 -15.34 2.51
C TRP A 102 -4.60 -13.91 2.73
N GLY A 103 -4.89 -13.54 3.98
CA GLY A 103 -5.27 -12.18 4.35
C GLY A 103 -4.18 -11.16 4.05
N ASP A 104 -2.93 -11.50 4.39
CA ASP A 104 -1.76 -10.65 4.15
C ASP A 104 -1.52 -10.45 2.65
N VAL A 105 -1.66 -11.51 1.83
CA VAL A 105 -1.56 -11.41 0.36
C VAL A 105 -2.60 -10.43 -0.19
N LYS A 106 -3.86 -10.54 0.26
CA LYS A 106 -4.93 -9.63 -0.16
C LYS A 106 -4.69 -8.20 0.29
N LEU A 107 -4.19 -8.00 1.52
CA LEU A 107 -3.85 -6.69 2.04
C LEU A 107 -2.70 -6.05 1.25
N MET A 108 -1.65 -6.82 0.94
CA MET A 108 -0.55 -6.35 0.08
C MET A 108 -1.07 -5.95 -1.31
N ALA A 109 -1.90 -6.78 -1.95
CA ALA A 109 -2.50 -6.48 -3.24
C ALA A 109 -3.32 -5.17 -3.21
N ALA A 110 -4.12 -4.96 -2.15
CA ALA A 110 -4.89 -3.75 -1.95
C ALA A 110 -4.01 -2.50 -1.76
N LEU A 111 -2.92 -2.63 -0.99
CA LEU A 111 -1.93 -1.56 -0.81
C LEU A 111 -1.21 -1.24 -2.12
N GLY A 112 -0.78 -2.25 -2.86
CA GLY A 112 -0.15 -2.04 -4.17
C GLY A 112 -1.07 -1.33 -5.16
N ALA A 113 -2.37 -1.66 -5.16
CA ALA A 113 -3.38 -1.00 -5.99
C ALA A 113 -3.60 0.46 -5.57
N SER A 114 -3.59 0.76 -4.26
CA SER A 114 -3.87 2.11 -3.75
C SER A 114 -2.68 3.05 -3.83
N MET A 115 -1.47 2.56 -3.58
CA MET A 115 -0.24 3.36 -3.54
C MET A 115 0.48 3.42 -4.90
N GLY A 116 0.28 2.40 -5.74
CA GLY A 116 1.08 2.20 -6.94
C GLY A 116 2.43 1.52 -6.65
N LEU A 117 3.20 1.25 -7.73
CA LEU A 117 4.38 0.37 -7.65
C LEU A 117 5.49 0.91 -6.74
N PHE A 118 5.98 2.13 -6.98
CA PHE A 118 7.15 2.65 -6.27
C PHE A 118 6.88 2.97 -4.79
N PRO A 119 5.80 3.66 -4.41
CA PRO A 119 5.45 3.87 -3.01
C PRO A 119 5.21 2.56 -2.27
N PHE A 120 4.56 1.57 -2.92
CA PHE A 120 4.39 0.24 -2.35
C PHE A 120 5.73 -0.46 -2.05
N LEU A 121 6.67 -0.50 -3.01
CA LEU A 121 7.98 -1.13 -2.81
C LEU A 121 8.77 -0.45 -1.67
N ARG A 122 8.74 0.88 -1.61
CA ARG A 122 9.36 1.65 -0.53
C ARG A 122 8.69 1.34 0.82
N GLY A 123 7.35 1.27 0.85
CA GLY A 123 6.57 0.90 2.02
C GLY A 123 6.91 -0.52 2.52
N MET A 124 7.11 -1.47 1.60
CA MET A 124 7.54 -2.84 1.93
C MET A 124 8.94 -2.88 2.54
N ALA A 125 9.88 -2.11 2.01
CA ALA A 125 11.22 -2.00 2.60
C ALA A 125 11.15 -1.43 4.03
N LEU A 126 10.37 -0.37 4.26
CA LEU A 126 10.14 0.20 5.59
C LEU A 126 9.44 -0.78 6.53
N THR A 127 8.46 -1.53 6.04
CA THR A 127 7.80 -2.62 6.79
C THR A 127 8.81 -3.65 7.25
N GLY A 128 9.71 -4.10 6.36
CA GLY A 128 10.76 -5.05 6.69
C GLY A 128 11.70 -4.53 7.78
N LEU A 129 12.13 -3.28 7.67
CA LEU A 129 12.98 -2.64 8.69
C LEU A 129 12.27 -2.51 10.05
N CYS A 130 11.01 -2.05 10.05
CA CYS A 130 10.23 -1.91 11.29
C CYS A 130 9.97 -3.27 11.96
N SER A 131 9.60 -4.29 11.18
CA SER A 131 9.35 -5.63 11.71
C SER A 131 10.62 -6.30 12.24
N LEU A 132 11.74 -6.13 11.54
CA LEU A 132 13.06 -6.62 11.99
C LEU A 132 13.48 -5.94 13.30
N ALA A 133 13.36 -4.61 13.36
CA ALA A 133 13.69 -3.86 14.58
C ALA A 133 12.82 -4.30 15.77
N ALA A 134 11.51 -4.45 15.56
CA ALA A 134 10.60 -4.93 16.60
C ALA A 134 10.94 -6.36 17.05
N ALA A 135 11.24 -7.26 16.12
CA ALA A 135 11.64 -8.64 16.43
C ALA A 135 12.92 -8.68 17.25
N LEU A 136 13.94 -7.89 16.87
CA LEU A 136 15.19 -7.80 17.62
C LEU A 136 14.98 -7.28 19.05
N VAL A 137 14.19 -6.22 19.21
CA VAL A 137 13.88 -5.67 20.54
C VAL A 137 13.18 -6.70 21.42
N LEU A 138 12.17 -7.41 20.88
CA LEU A 138 11.43 -8.43 21.61
C LEU A 138 12.30 -9.62 22.02
N LEU A 139 13.24 -10.04 21.16
CA LEU A 139 14.20 -11.10 21.46
C LEU A 139 15.21 -10.65 22.54
N LEU A 140 15.74 -9.43 22.45
CA LEU A 140 16.71 -8.89 23.42
C LEU A 140 16.08 -8.74 24.82
N VAL A 141 14.82 -8.33 24.89
CA VAL A 141 14.07 -8.19 26.15
C VAL A 141 13.55 -9.54 26.67
N LYS A 142 13.83 -10.65 25.95
CA LYS A 142 13.37 -12.02 26.28
C LYS A 142 11.87 -12.15 26.48
N LYS A 143 11.06 -11.25 25.85
CA LYS A 143 9.60 -11.29 25.89
C LYS A 143 8.98 -12.11 24.77
N ALA A 144 9.76 -12.51 23.76
CA ALA A 144 9.33 -13.37 22.66
C ALA A 144 10.35 -14.49 22.42
N LYS A 145 9.86 -15.62 21.91
CA LYS A 145 10.69 -16.71 21.39
C LYS A 145 10.82 -16.58 19.87
N PRO A 146 11.87 -17.14 19.25
CA PRO A 146 12.01 -17.13 17.78
C PRO A 146 10.83 -17.78 17.03
N SER A 147 10.04 -18.60 17.71
CA SER A 147 8.84 -19.28 17.16
C SER A 147 7.56 -18.44 17.28
N ASP A 148 7.59 -17.31 17.97
CA ASP A 148 6.40 -16.50 18.17
C ASP A 148 6.06 -15.72 16.90
N THR A 149 4.81 -15.78 16.48
CA THR A 149 4.32 -15.03 15.31
C THR A 149 3.93 -13.61 15.72
N LEU A 150 4.50 -12.62 15.03
CA LEU A 150 4.12 -11.22 15.18
C LEU A 150 2.94 -10.89 14.25
N PRO A 151 2.00 -10.03 14.67
CA PRO A 151 0.96 -9.54 13.79
C PRO A 151 1.60 -8.71 12.67
N PHE A 152 1.36 -9.08 11.40
CA PHE A 152 2.02 -8.49 10.25
C PHE A 152 1.37 -7.17 9.81
N ALA A 153 0.03 -7.07 9.88
CA ALA A 153 -0.72 -5.91 9.39
C ALA A 153 -0.31 -4.57 10.02
N PRO A 154 -0.01 -4.45 11.33
CA PRO A 154 0.44 -3.17 11.91
C PRO A 154 1.78 -2.68 11.33
N PHE A 155 2.73 -3.59 11.08
CA PHE A 155 4.02 -3.22 10.49
C PHE A 155 3.86 -2.82 9.02
N LEU A 156 2.99 -3.54 8.29
CA LEU A 156 2.66 -3.21 6.91
C LEU A 156 1.97 -1.84 6.83
N ALA A 157 1.05 -1.55 7.74
CA ALA A 157 0.39 -0.26 7.84
C ALA A 157 1.37 0.87 8.15
N ALA A 158 2.27 0.67 9.10
CA ALA A 158 3.29 1.66 9.45
C ALA A 158 4.21 1.96 8.25
N GLY A 159 4.71 0.93 7.56
CA GLY A 159 5.55 1.09 6.37
C GLY A 159 4.81 1.81 5.23
N ALA A 160 3.54 1.47 4.99
CA ALA A 160 2.72 2.11 3.97
C ALA A 160 2.48 3.60 4.28
N VAL A 161 2.07 3.94 5.50
CA VAL A 161 1.84 5.33 5.92
C VAL A 161 3.13 6.14 5.86
N LEU A 162 4.25 5.61 6.34
CA LEU A 162 5.56 6.27 6.27
C LEU A 162 5.97 6.53 4.81
N SER A 163 5.72 5.59 3.91
CA SER A 163 6.01 5.76 2.48
C SER A 163 5.19 6.88 1.85
N GLU A 164 3.90 6.97 2.16
CA GLU A 164 3.03 8.04 1.65
C GLU A 164 3.40 9.41 2.23
N VAL A 165 3.69 9.47 3.53
CA VAL A 165 4.16 10.72 4.17
C VAL A 165 5.47 11.18 3.54
N PHE A 166 6.40 10.26 3.27
CA PHE A 166 7.66 10.59 2.60
C PHE A 166 7.42 11.17 1.19
N GLU A 167 6.48 10.57 0.43
CA GLU A 167 6.09 11.07 -0.89
C GLU A 167 5.54 12.52 -0.81
N LEU A 168 4.67 12.78 0.17
CA LEU A 168 4.12 14.12 0.39
C LEU A 168 5.21 15.14 0.76
N MET A 169 6.17 14.75 1.58
CA MET A 169 7.28 15.62 1.97
C MET A 169 8.19 15.96 0.78
N MET A 170 8.51 14.96 -0.06
CA MET A 170 9.33 15.15 -1.26
C MET A 170 8.68 16.08 -2.28
N LYS A 171 7.35 16.09 -2.36
CA LYS A 171 6.61 17.00 -3.28
C LYS A 171 6.33 18.38 -2.68
N ALA A 172 6.53 18.56 -1.38
CA ALA A 172 6.30 19.81 -0.68
C ALA A 172 7.54 20.71 -0.59
N GLY A 173 8.74 20.14 -0.71
CA GLY A 173 10.02 20.86 -0.75
C GLY A 173 10.50 21.13 -2.16
#